data_9aff2b7590ed980cfa55770d194f7dea
#
_entry.id   9aff2b7590ed980cfa55770d194f7dea
#
_cell.length_a   1.000
_cell.length_b   1.000
_cell.length_c   1.000
_cell.angle_alpha   90.00
_cell.angle_beta   90.00
_cell.angle_gamma   90.00
#
_symmetry.space_group_name_H-M   'P 1'
#
loop_
_entity.id
_entity.type
_entity.pdbx_description
1 polymer ?
#
loop_
_entity_poly.entity_id
_entity_poly.type
_entity_poly.pdbx_seq_one_letter_code
_entity_poly.pdbx_strand_id
1 'polypeptide(L)'
;MKKMIFTICAAASIFFIGGNDTQAQSVTHSVVAGDTLYKLGQQYGVSATEIQRANNKSSSMIMVGEKLTIPASISAAEKDLLARLVLAEAEGEPYAGKVAVATVVLNRVAHKDFPNTVTEVINEVSNGYYAFSPVQNGRINRAADSESIRAVNEALAFRGQGAGSLFFYNPTIATNHWNATRTETIRIGNHVFSK
;
A
#
# COMPACT_ATOMS: atom_id res chain seq x y z
N MET A 1 -51.13 -49.02 18.27
CA MET A 1 -49.73 -48.60 18.58
C MET A 1 -49.08 -48.17 17.29
N LYS A 2 -48.98 -46.83 17.02
CA LYS A 2 -48.40 -46.26 15.81
C LYS A 2 -46.93 -46.01 16.07
N LYS A 3 -46.03 -46.69 15.32
CA LYS A 3 -44.58 -46.44 15.36
C LYS A 3 -44.29 -45.22 14.51
N MET A 4 -43.80 -44.13 15.15
CA MET A 4 -43.25 -42.98 14.48
C MET A 4 -41.80 -43.29 14.07
N ILE A 5 -41.52 -43.25 12.77
CA ILE A 5 -40.17 -43.35 12.21
C ILE A 5 -39.63 -41.91 12.13
N PHE A 6 -38.60 -41.61 12.91
CA PHE A 6 -37.83 -40.35 12.79
C PHE A 6 -36.80 -40.53 11.67
N THR A 7 -37.01 -39.83 10.58
CA THR A 7 -36.02 -39.69 9.52
C THR A 7 -35.04 -38.58 9.92
N ILE A 8 -33.80 -38.95 10.25
CA ILE A 8 -32.72 -37.99 10.49
C ILE A 8 -32.19 -37.55 9.12
N CYS A 9 -32.53 -36.34 8.69
CA CYS A 9 -31.87 -35.67 7.58
C CYS A 9 -30.48 -35.16 8.06
N ALA A 10 -29.43 -35.87 7.69
CA ALA A 10 -28.07 -35.37 7.84
C ALA A 10 -27.83 -34.26 6.81
N ALA A 11 -27.88 -33.00 7.25
CA ALA A 11 -27.45 -31.87 6.45
C ALA A 11 -25.92 -31.88 6.39
N ALA A 12 -25.38 -32.29 5.24
CA ALA A 12 -23.97 -32.13 4.94
C ALA A 12 -23.65 -30.65 4.79
N SER A 13 -23.06 -30.05 5.83
CA SER A 13 -22.51 -28.69 5.77
C SER A 13 -21.26 -28.74 4.89
N ILE A 14 -21.39 -28.32 3.64
CA ILE A 14 -20.24 -28.05 2.78
C ILE A 14 -19.58 -26.78 3.32
N PHE A 15 -18.48 -26.94 4.04
CA PHE A 15 -17.58 -25.82 4.36
C PHE A 15 -16.91 -25.38 3.06
N PHE A 16 -17.41 -24.32 2.45
CA PHE A 16 -16.66 -23.53 1.50
C PHE A 16 -15.52 -22.84 2.29
N ILE A 17 -14.31 -23.37 2.16
CA ILE A 17 -13.11 -22.61 2.49
C ILE A 17 -12.91 -21.64 1.31
N GLY A 18 -13.72 -20.58 1.28
CA GLY A 18 -13.45 -19.42 0.46
C GLY A 18 -12.25 -18.73 1.06
N GLY A 19 -11.15 -18.58 0.31
CA GLY A 19 -10.09 -17.67 0.67
C GLY A 19 -10.72 -16.30 0.94
N ASN A 20 -10.64 -15.83 2.18
CA ASN A 20 -11.05 -14.49 2.54
C ASN A 20 -10.00 -13.51 1.98
N ASP A 21 -10.14 -13.13 0.73
CA ASP A 21 -9.68 -11.81 0.29
C ASP A 21 -10.48 -10.80 1.09
N THR A 22 -10.00 -10.45 2.27
CA THR A 22 -10.58 -9.38 3.10
C THR A 22 -10.28 -8.08 2.36
N GLN A 23 -11.15 -7.74 1.42
CA GLN A 23 -11.19 -6.40 0.84
C GLN A 23 -11.28 -5.41 2.00
N ALA A 24 -10.33 -4.50 2.07
CA ALA A 24 -10.35 -3.49 3.10
C ALA A 24 -11.64 -2.67 2.97
N GLN A 25 -12.41 -2.57 4.07
CA GLN A 25 -13.72 -1.93 4.10
C GLN A 25 -13.59 -0.51 4.64
N SER A 26 -14.35 0.43 4.07
CA SER A 26 -14.42 1.78 4.63
C SER A 26 -15.00 1.76 6.04
N VAL A 27 -14.48 2.62 6.92
CA VAL A 27 -14.95 2.76 8.30
C VAL A 27 -15.40 4.20 8.57
N THR A 28 -16.29 4.39 9.55
CA THR A 28 -16.68 5.72 10.01
C THR A 28 -15.87 6.09 11.24
N HIS A 29 -15.22 7.26 11.22
CA HIS A 29 -14.51 7.85 12.35
C HIS A 29 -15.27 9.07 12.88
N SER A 30 -15.46 9.16 14.20
CA SER A 30 -15.99 10.37 14.86
C SER A 30 -14.81 11.22 15.34
N VAL A 31 -14.68 12.42 14.79
CA VAL A 31 -13.57 13.34 15.07
C VAL A 31 -13.54 13.70 16.55
N VAL A 32 -12.39 13.56 17.18
CA VAL A 32 -12.13 13.97 18.56
C VAL A 32 -11.14 15.14 18.62
N ALA A 33 -11.02 15.77 19.78
CA ALA A 33 -10.08 16.86 19.97
C ALA A 33 -8.63 16.42 19.69
N GLY A 34 -7.92 17.18 18.86
CA GLY A 34 -6.55 16.89 18.45
C GLY A 34 -6.41 16.04 17.20
N ASP A 35 -7.51 15.58 16.58
CA ASP A 35 -7.49 14.96 15.27
C ASP A 35 -7.14 15.95 14.18
N THR A 36 -6.47 15.44 13.17
CA THR A 36 -6.26 16.09 11.88
C THR A 36 -6.39 15.04 10.78
N LEU A 37 -6.75 15.44 9.56
CA LEU A 37 -6.81 14.49 8.45
C LEU A 37 -5.48 13.75 8.24
N TYR A 38 -4.36 14.41 8.52
CA TYR A 38 -3.03 13.80 8.48
C TYR A 38 -2.87 12.67 9.51
N LYS A 39 -3.21 12.94 10.79
CA LYS A 39 -3.13 11.91 11.85
C LYS A 39 -4.07 10.74 11.58
N LEU A 40 -5.29 11.04 11.11
CA LEU A 40 -6.23 10.01 10.70
C LEU A 40 -5.69 9.21 9.51
N GLY A 41 -5.05 9.87 8.55
CA GLY A 41 -4.36 9.22 7.45
C GLY A 41 -3.29 8.22 7.93
N GLN A 42 -2.45 8.63 8.88
CA GLN A 42 -1.45 7.73 9.48
C GLN A 42 -2.11 6.57 10.25
N GLN A 43 -3.16 6.85 11.01
CA GLN A 43 -3.87 5.86 11.82
C GLN A 43 -4.52 4.77 10.95
N TYR A 44 -5.17 5.18 9.87
CA TYR A 44 -5.95 4.28 9.02
C TYR A 44 -5.18 3.81 7.76
N GLY A 45 -4.00 4.37 7.50
CA GLY A 45 -3.18 4.02 6.34
C GLY A 45 -3.79 4.48 5.01
N VAL A 46 -4.37 5.68 4.99
CA VAL A 46 -4.93 6.35 3.81
C VAL A 46 -4.46 7.79 3.77
N SER A 47 -4.40 8.41 2.60
CA SER A 47 -3.97 9.81 2.55
C SER A 47 -5.04 10.76 3.08
N ALA A 48 -4.60 11.90 3.65
CA ALA A 48 -5.50 12.99 4.02
C ALA A 48 -6.38 13.45 2.85
N THR A 49 -5.82 13.46 1.63
CA THR A 49 -6.53 13.81 0.40
C THR A 49 -7.63 12.80 0.06
N GLU A 50 -7.39 11.52 0.26
CA GLU A 50 -8.42 10.47 0.06
C GLU A 50 -9.55 10.62 1.08
N ILE A 51 -9.24 10.91 2.35
CA ILE A 51 -10.27 11.18 3.36
C ILE A 51 -11.09 12.43 2.98
N GLN A 52 -10.45 13.52 2.54
CA GLN A 52 -11.14 14.72 2.05
C GLN A 52 -12.10 14.37 0.90
N ARG A 53 -11.62 13.65 -0.11
CA ARG A 53 -12.41 13.29 -1.29
C ARG A 53 -13.60 12.39 -0.93
N ALA A 54 -13.39 11.40 -0.06
CA ALA A 54 -14.45 10.49 0.40
C ALA A 54 -15.57 11.21 1.17
N ASN A 55 -15.26 12.38 1.75
CA ASN A 55 -16.20 13.20 2.53
C ASN A 55 -16.62 14.48 1.80
N ASN A 56 -16.34 14.63 0.51
CA ASN A 56 -16.67 15.81 -0.31
C ASN A 56 -16.18 17.13 0.33
N LYS A 57 -15.04 17.10 1.03
CA LYS A 57 -14.47 18.28 1.70
C LYS A 57 -13.58 19.07 0.74
N SER A 58 -13.79 20.40 0.69
CA SER A 58 -12.95 21.33 -0.07
C SER A 58 -11.72 21.81 0.71
N SER A 59 -11.67 21.56 2.02
CA SER A 59 -10.56 21.97 2.91
C SER A 59 -10.17 20.84 3.85
N SER A 60 -9.00 20.98 4.49
CA SER A 60 -8.52 20.05 5.52
C SER A 60 -9.15 20.25 6.90
N MET A 61 -10.03 21.24 7.05
CA MET A 61 -10.69 21.52 8.32
C MET A 61 -11.66 20.40 8.68
N ILE A 62 -11.56 19.92 9.92
CA ILE A 62 -12.48 18.95 10.53
C ILE A 62 -12.91 19.47 11.91
N MET A 63 -14.12 19.13 12.33
CA MET A 63 -14.70 19.60 13.59
C MET A 63 -14.93 18.43 14.55
N VAL A 64 -14.71 18.67 15.84
CA VAL A 64 -15.01 17.67 16.88
C VAL A 64 -16.47 17.26 16.78
N GLY A 65 -16.73 15.94 16.80
CA GLY A 65 -18.05 15.33 16.61
C GLY A 65 -18.45 15.11 15.15
N GLU A 66 -17.69 15.62 14.18
CA GLU A 66 -17.90 15.32 12.76
C GLU A 66 -17.68 13.82 12.48
N LYS A 67 -18.54 13.23 11.66
CA LYS A 67 -18.38 11.83 11.20
C LYS A 67 -17.71 11.83 9.83
N LEU A 68 -16.54 11.20 9.76
CA LEU A 68 -15.79 11.05 8.53
C LEU A 68 -15.85 9.60 8.04
N THR A 69 -16.17 9.42 6.78
CA THR A 69 -15.94 8.17 6.07
C THR A 69 -14.46 8.06 5.77
N ILE A 70 -13.80 7.06 6.35
CA ILE A 70 -12.42 6.73 6.06
C ILE A 70 -12.44 5.66 4.96
N PRO A 71 -11.91 5.94 3.76
CA PRO A 71 -11.90 4.95 2.69
C PRO A 71 -11.07 3.73 3.07
N ALA A 72 -11.32 2.63 2.40
CA ALA A 72 -10.55 1.41 2.57
C ALA A 72 -9.06 1.67 2.26
N SER A 73 -8.19 1.18 3.12
CA SER A 73 -6.75 1.15 2.88
C SER A 73 -6.38 -0.11 2.08
N ILE A 74 -5.10 -0.23 1.72
CA ILE A 74 -4.55 -1.52 1.27
C ILE A 74 -4.68 -2.55 2.40
N SER A 75 -4.79 -3.82 2.05
CA SER A 75 -4.93 -4.91 3.04
C SER A 75 -3.69 -5.02 3.95
N ALA A 76 -3.84 -5.67 5.10
CA ALA A 76 -2.70 -5.94 6.00
C ALA A 76 -1.61 -6.77 5.30
N ALA A 77 -1.99 -7.71 4.44
CA ALA A 77 -1.06 -8.50 3.64
C ALA A 77 -0.29 -7.64 2.63
N GLU A 78 -0.94 -6.69 1.97
CA GLU A 78 -0.29 -5.76 1.06
C GLU A 78 0.63 -4.77 1.79
N LYS A 79 0.26 -4.32 2.99
CA LYS A 79 1.15 -3.50 3.84
C LYS A 79 2.43 -4.25 4.20
N ASP A 80 2.29 -5.50 4.61
CA ASP A 80 3.44 -6.36 4.95
C ASP A 80 4.31 -6.61 3.72
N LEU A 81 3.71 -6.96 2.58
CA LEU A 81 4.43 -7.17 1.32
C LEU A 81 5.19 -5.91 0.89
N LEU A 82 4.55 -4.74 0.96
CA LEU A 82 5.19 -3.46 0.64
C LEU A 82 6.33 -3.13 1.61
N ALA A 83 6.17 -3.40 2.91
CA ALA A 83 7.23 -3.17 3.89
C ALA A 83 8.43 -4.09 3.67
N ARG A 84 8.21 -5.35 3.28
CA ARG A 84 9.27 -6.29 2.89
C ARG A 84 10.00 -5.84 1.63
N LEU A 85 9.26 -5.28 0.66
CA LEU A 85 9.88 -4.68 -0.52
C LEU A 85 10.75 -3.49 -0.15
N VAL A 86 10.24 -2.56 0.69
CA VAL A 86 11.00 -1.40 1.17
C VAL A 86 12.28 -1.81 1.86
N LEU A 87 12.24 -2.82 2.74
CA LEU A 87 13.43 -3.38 3.36
C LEU A 87 14.42 -3.89 2.30
N ALA A 88 13.95 -4.66 1.34
CA ALA A 88 14.82 -5.28 0.34
C ALA A 88 15.44 -4.28 -0.65
N GLU A 89 14.74 -3.21 -1.01
CA GLU A 89 15.20 -2.20 -1.97
C GLU A 89 15.98 -1.05 -1.32
N ALA A 90 15.66 -0.71 -0.06
CA ALA A 90 16.15 0.49 0.60
C ALA A 90 16.79 0.22 1.97
N GLU A 91 17.35 -0.99 2.21
CA GLU A 91 17.94 -1.38 3.51
C GLU A 91 19.05 -0.39 3.97
N GLY A 92 19.89 0.06 3.04
CA GLY A 92 20.97 1.02 3.30
C GLY A 92 20.62 2.49 3.08
N GLU A 93 19.35 2.79 2.75
CA GLU A 93 18.94 4.15 2.42
C GLU A 93 18.48 4.93 3.67
N PRO A 94 18.59 6.27 3.66
CA PRO A 94 17.96 7.10 4.68
C PRO A 94 16.46 6.83 4.78
N TYR A 95 15.85 7.08 5.94
CA TYR A 95 14.42 6.87 6.18
C TYR A 95 13.53 7.51 5.10
N ALA A 96 13.86 8.73 4.67
CA ALA A 96 13.15 9.41 3.57
C ALA A 96 13.21 8.61 2.25
N GLY A 97 14.30 7.91 1.98
CA GLY A 97 14.46 7.02 0.82
C GLY A 97 13.53 5.81 0.91
N LYS A 98 13.37 5.22 2.11
CA LYS A 98 12.42 4.15 2.38
C LYS A 98 10.97 4.59 2.13
N VAL A 99 10.60 5.78 2.62
CA VAL A 99 9.28 6.38 2.35
C VAL A 99 9.08 6.60 0.85
N ALA A 100 10.10 7.10 0.14
CA ALA A 100 10.02 7.37 -1.28
C ALA A 100 9.85 6.08 -2.11
N VAL A 101 10.53 4.99 -1.78
CA VAL A 101 10.34 3.68 -2.43
C VAL A 101 8.90 3.18 -2.25
N ALA A 102 8.35 3.24 -1.03
CA ALA A 102 6.94 2.90 -0.80
C ALA A 102 6.00 3.78 -1.63
N THR A 103 6.29 5.09 -1.71
CA THR A 103 5.49 6.06 -2.47
C THR A 103 5.49 5.74 -3.96
N VAL A 104 6.60 5.28 -4.54
CA VAL A 104 6.64 4.85 -5.96
C VAL A 104 5.65 3.72 -6.22
N VAL A 105 5.61 2.69 -5.38
CA VAL A 105 4.64 1.59 -5.52
C VAL A 105 3.21 2.10 -5.46
N LEU A 106 2.91 2.95 -4.47
CA LEU A 106 1.56 3.52 -4.32
C LEU A 106 1.17 4.45 -5.48
N ASN A 107 2.13 5.19 -6.05
CA ASN A 107 1.91 6.01 -7.23
C ASN A 107 1.62 5.14 -8.47
N ARG A 108 2.33 4.01 -8.62
CA ARG A 108 2.03 3.05 -9.70
C ARG A 108 0.62 2.50 -9.57
N VAL A 109 0.21 2.05 -8.39
CA VAL A 109 -1.18 1.59 -8.13
C VAL A 109 -2.23 2.63 -8.52
N ALA A 110 -1.92 3.92 -8.36
CA ALA A 110 -2.82 5.02 -8.73
C ALA A 110 -2.71 5.45 -10.19
N HIS A 111 -1.73 4.93 -10.95
CA HIS A 111 -1.45 5.33 -12.31
C HIS A 111 -2.04 4.35 -13.34
N LYS A 112 -2.70 4.88 -14.37
CA LYS A 112 -3.45 4.10 -15.38
C LYS A 112 -2.62 3.07 -16.17
N ASP A 113 -1.30 3.26 -16.24
CA ASP A 113 -0.40 2.42 -17.05
C ASP A 113 0.22 1.27 -16.21
N PHE A 114 -0.18 1.12 -14.94
CA PHE A 114 0.29 0.09 -14.03
C PHE A 114 -0.88 -0.72 -13.46
N PRO A 115 -0.61 -1.91 -12.89
CA PRO A 115 -1.60 -2.66 -12.15
C PRO A 115 -2.20 -1.84 -10.99
N ASN A 116 -3.42 -2.17 -10.59
CA ASN A 116 -4.22 -1.38 -9.64
C ASN A 116 -4.19 -1.88 -8.19
N THR A 117 -3.35 -2.88 -7.88
CA THR A 117 -3.11 -3.38 -6.53
C THR A 117 -1.61 -3.38 -6.19
N VAL A 118 -1.28 -3.26 -4.91
CA VAL A 118 0.12 -3.32 -4.44
C VAL A 118 0.74 -4.68 -4.79
N THR A 119 -0.02 -5.75 -4.60
CA THR A 119 0.43 -7.11 -4.91
C THR A 119 0.80 -7.26 -6.38
N GLU A 120 -0.04 -6.79 -7.30
CA GLU A 120 0.20 -6.88 -8.73
C GLU A 120 1.38 -6.00 -9.18
N VAL A 121 1.48 -4.77 -8.67
CA VAL A 121 2.61 -3.86 -8.97
C VAL A 121 3.93 -4.47 -8.51
N ILE A 122 3.97 -5.07 -7.32
CA ILE A 122 5.21 -5.68 -6.79
C ILE A 122 5.62 -6.91 -7.59
N ASN A 123 4.64 -7.74 -7.99
CA ASN A 123 4.91 -8.98 -8.72
C ASN A 123 4.88 -8.82 -10.25
N GLU A 124 4.79 -7.60 -10.75
CA GLU A 124 4.75 -7.33 -12.18
C GLU A 124 5.97 -7.90 -12.91
N VAL A 125 5.70 -8.62 -14.01
CA VAL A 125 6.72 -9.12 -14.93
C VAL A 125 6.38 -8.60 -16.32
N SER A 126 7.28 -7.82 -16.90
CA SER A 126 7.12 -7.26 -18.25
C SER A 126 8.28 -7.71 -19.12
N ASN A 127 8.00 -8.30 -20.29
CA ASN A 127 8.99 -8.80 -21.22
C ASN A 127 10.02 -9.77 -20.57
N GLY A 128 9.59 -10.57 -19.57
CA GLY A 128 10.44 -11.51 -18.84
C GLY A 128 11.28 -10.88 -17.73
N TYR A 129 11.12 -9.58 -17.45
CA TYR A 129 11.82 -8.87 -16.38
C TYR A 129 10.88 -8.53 -15.23
N TYR A 130 11.32 -8.84 -14.02
CA TYR A 130 10.61 -8.45 -12.81
C TYR A 130 10.73 -6.94 -12.57
N ALA A 131 9.63 -6.30 -12.18
CA ALA A 131 9.62 -4.88 -11.82
C ALA A 131 10.52 -4.56 -10.63
N PHE A 132 10.69 -5.55 -9.73
CA PHE A 132 11.54 -5.45 -8.53
C PHE A 132 12.41 -6.71 -8.38
N SER A 133 13.72 -6.51 -8.38
CA SER A 133 14.68 -7.62 -8.27
C SER A 133 14.55 -8.47 -7.00
N PRO A 134 14.11 -7.95 -5.82
CA PRO A 134 13.86 -8.76 -4.64
C PRO A 134 12.80 -9.85 -4.81
N VAL A 135 11.85 -9.69 -5.72
CA VAL A 135 10.88 -10.74 -6.06
C VAL A 135 11.59 -11.90 -6.77
N GLN A 136 12.44 -11.58 -7.74
CA GLN A 136 13.17 -12.56 -8.52
C GLN A 136 14.19 -13.37 -7.68
N ASN A 137 14.92 -12.67 -6.79
CA ASN A 137 16.02 -13.28 -6.03
C ASN A 137 15.62 -13.76 -4.63
N GLY A 138 14.34 -13.64 -4.25
CA GLY A 138 13.79 -14.14 -3.00
C GLY A 138 14.02 -13.23 -1.79
N ARG A 139 14.68 -12.06 -1.91
CA ARG A 139 14.87 -11.11 -0.79
C ARG A 139 13.55 -10.58 -0.24
N ILE A 140 12.50 -10.56 -1.06
CA ILE A 140 11.14 -10.19 -0.67
C ILE A 140 10.56 -11.07 0.46
N ASN A 141 11.12 -12.26 0.70
CA ASN A 141 10.65 -13.19 1.72
C ASN A 141 11.20 -12.89 3.12
N ARG A 142 12.11 -11.94 3.28
CA ARG A 142 12.57 -11.49 4.60
C ARG A 142 11.46 -10.71 5.30
N ALA A 143 11.26 -10.97 6.61
CA ALA A 143 10.33 -10.19 7.42
C ALA A 143 10.75 -8.70 7.44
N ALA A 144 9.76 -7.81 7.31
CA ALA A 144 10.02 -6.37 7.36
C ALA A 144 10.47 -5.92 8.76
N ASP A 145 11.36 -4.95 8.81
CA ASP A 145 11.73 -4.29 10.05
C ASP A 145 10.75 -3.18 10.44
N SER A 146 10.85 -2.71 11.68
CA SER A 146 9.95 -1.67 12.20
C SER A 146 10.08 -0.34 11.46
N GLU A 147 11.25 -0.04 10.90
CA GLU A 147 11.49 1.19 10.16
C GLU A 147 10.83 1.15 8.78
N SER A 148 10.92 0.02 8.07
CA SER A 148 10.22 -0.19 6.80
C SER A 148 8.70 -0.17 6.97
N ILE A 149 8.17 -0.77 8.06
CA ILE A 149 6.75 -0.71 8.39
C ILE A 149 6.30 0.76 8.63
N ARG A 150 7.08 1.54 9.38
CA ARG A 150 6.81 2.96 9.60
C ARG A 150 6.84 3.74 8.29
N ALA A 151 7.82 3.49 7.43
CA ALA A 151 7.95 4.15 6.14
C ALA A 151 6.73 3.91 5.24
N VAL A 152 6.20 2.68 5.22
CA VAL A 152 4.96 2.35 4.50
C VAL A 152 3.76 3.11 5.07
N ASN A 153 3.60 3.14 6.39
CA ASN A 153 2.50 3.88 7.01
C ASN A 153 2.57 5.38 6.70
N GLU A 154 3.77 5.96 6.67
CA GLU A 154 3.98 7.35 6.30
C GLU A 154 3.67 7.59 4.81
N ALA A 155 4.14 6.72 3.92
CA ALA A 155 3.84 6.80 2.49
C ALA A 155 2.33 6.71 2.21
N LEU A 156 1.61 5.86 2.92
CA LEU A 156 0.15 5.76 2.84
C LEU A 156 -0.55 7.04 3.29
N ALA A 157 -0.07 7.70 4.36
CA ALA A 157 -0.62 8.96 4.85
C ALA A 157 -0.41 10.12 3.85
N PHE A 158 0.65 10.07 3.06
CA PHE A 158 0.98 11.08 2.03
C PHE A 158 0.55 10.68 0.61
N ARG A 159 -0.16 9.59 0.44
CA ARG A 159 -0.59 9.10 -0.87
C ARG A 159 -1.24 10.20 -1.72
N GLY A 160 -0.78 10.34 -2.97
CA GLY A 160 -1.19 11.42 -3.85
C GLY A 160 -0.45 12.75 -3.63
N GLN A 161 0.52 12.80 -2.71
CA GLN A 161 1.46 13.90 -2.52
C GLN A 161 2.84 13.54 -3.07
N GLY A 162 3.70 14.56 -3.16
CA GLY A 162 5.05 14.40 -3.72
C GLY A 162 5.10 14.62 -5.22
N ALA A 163 6.24 14.35 -5.83
CA ALA A 163 6.53 14.67 -7.22
C ALA A 163 5.93 13.67 -8.25
N GLY A 164 5.14 12.69 -7.81
CA GLY A 164 4.54 11.68 -8.69
C GLY A 164 5.56 10.72 -9.30
N SER A 165 6.64 10.40 -8.57
CA SER A 165 7.67 9.46 -9.03
C SER A 165 7.08 8.07 -9.28
N LEU A 166 7.41 7.50 -10.42
CA LEU A 166 6.99 6.16 -10.84
C LEU A 166 8.15 5.18 -10.93
N PHE A 167 9.38 5.70 -10.91
CA PHE A 167 10.60 4.93 -11.05
C PHE A 167 11.65 5.40 -10.06
N PHE A 168 12.58 4.51 -9.73
CA PHE A 168 13.82 4.83 -9.02
C PHE A 168 14.93 3.88 -9.45
N TYR A 169 16.17 4.32 -9.25
CA TYR A 169 17.36 3.49 -9.45
C TYR A 169 18.55 4.08 -8.68
N ASN A 170 19.53 3.24 -8.40
CA ASN A 170 20.81 3.70 -7.89
C ASN A 170 21.79 3.84 -9.06
N PRO A 171 22.21 5.05 -9.46
CA PRO A 171 23.08 5.28 -10.61
C PRO A 171 24.47 4.67 -10.46
N THR A 172 24.92 4.41 -9.23
CA THR A 172 26.26 3.87 -8.96
C THR A 172 26.35 2.38 -9.30
N ILE A 173 25.24 1.63 -9.18
CA ILE A 173 25.23 0.18 -9.37
C ILE A 173 24.33 -0.27 -10.53
N ALA A 174 23.57 0.64 -11.12
CA ALA A 174 22.66 0.32 -12.23
C ALA A 174 23.48 -0.07 -13.48
N THR A 175 23.20 -1.24 -14.02
CA THR A 175 23.75 -1.71 -15.29
C THR A 175 22.90 -1.28 -16.49
N ASN A 176 21.64 -0.93 -16.27
CA ASN A 176 20.72 -0.41 -17.28
C ASN A 176 20.41 1.05 -16.97
N HIS A 177 20.72 1.94 -17.91
CA HIS A 177 20.56 3.39 -17.77
C HIS A 177 19.23 3.93 -18.35
N TRP A 178 18.28 3.07 -18.69
CA TRP A 178 16.98 3.50 -19.18
C TRP A 178 16.26 4.47 -18.24
N ASN A 179 16.35 4.22 -16.92
CA ASN A 179 15.80 5.15 -15.92
C ASN A 179 16.48 6.54 -15.93
N ALA A 180 17.73 6.64 -16.39
CA ALA A 180 18.44 7.91 -16.49
C ALA A 180 17.92 8.83 -17.62
N THR A 181 17.14 8.29 -18.56
CA THR A 181 16.51 9.09 -19.64
C THR A 181 15.20 9.75 -19.21
N ARG A 182 14.70 9.44 -18.01
CA ARG A 182 13.43 9.95 -17.49
C ARG A 182 13.61 11.26 -16.74
N THR A 183 12.52 12.01 -16.61
CA THR A 183 12.53 13.26 -15.84
C THR A 183 12.77 12.97 -14.36
N GLU A 184 13.94 13.35 -13.83
CA GLU A 184 14.24 13.28 -12.41
C GLU A 184 13.27 14.14 -11.62
N THR A 185 12.74 13.59 -10.52
CA THR A 185 11.82 14.28 -9.62
C THR A 185 12.50 14.69 -8.33
N ILE A 186 13.29 13.77 -7.74
CA ILE A 186 14.05 14.00 -6.52
C ILE A 186 15.18 12.98 -6.40
N ARG A 187 16.24 13.34 -5.67
CA ARG A 187 17.32 12.45 -5.27
C ARG A 187 17.35 12.33 -3.76
N ILE A 188 17.34 11.08 -3.24
CA ILE A 188 17.37 10.79 -1.81
C ILE A 188 18.35 9.64 -1.59
N GLY A 189 19.38 9.86 -0.75
CA GLY A 189 20.45 8.89 -0.55
C GLY A 189 21.13 8.53 -1.87
N ASN A 190 21.23 7.24 -2.14
CA ASN A 190 21.80 6.73 -3.38
C ASN A 190 20.78 6.61 -4.53
N HIS A 191 19.50 6.85 -4.26
CA HIS A 191 18.43 6.68 -5.26
C HIS A 191 18.11 8.00 -5.98
N VAL A 192 17.95 7.87 -7.29
CA VAL A 192 17.34 8.88 -8.16
C VAL A 192 15.93 8.44 -8.47
N PHE A 193 14.95 9.28 -8.17
CA PHE A 193 13.53 9.07 -8.44
C PHE A 193 13.13 9.85 -9.68
N SER A 194 12.23 9.27 -10.51
CA SER A 194 11.83 9.85 -11.80
C SER A 194 10.40 9.47 -12.20
N LYS A 195 9.89 10.15 -13.24
CA LYS A 195 8.58 9.89 -13.85
C LYS A 195 8.63 9.90 -15.37
#